data_981479d8ec280e95a2ec025d3b5aa3f4
#
_entry.id   981479d8ec280e95a2ec025d3b5aa3f4
#
_cell.length_a   1.000
_cell.length_b   1.000
_cell.length_c   1.000
_cell.angle_alpha   90.00
_cell.angle_beta   90.00
_cell.angle_gamma   90.00
#
_symmetry.space_group_name_H-M   'P 1'
#
loop_
_entity.id
_entity.type
_entity.pdbx_description
1 polymer ?
#
loop_
_entity_poly.entity_id
_entity_poly.type
_entity_poly.pdbx_seq_one_letter_code
_entity_poly.pdbx_strand_id
1 'polypeptide(L)'
;MADSAHPKYRAPALEKGLAVLELLAGAREPMSLNVISRHLKRSVSELFRMIQVLEFHGYLEISSSGEGYVLSNKLFALGMTRAPTRDLHEAALPVMHRLAERTGQSCHLGVASADQMVIVARVEAPGDL
;
A
#
# COMPACT_ATOMS: atom_id res chain seq x y z
N MET A 1 -3.30 -15.65 20.03
CA MET A 1 -4.51 -14.81 20.11
C MET A 1 -4.05 -13.37 20.23
N ALA A 2 -4.11 -12.64 19.15
CA ALA A 2 -3.88 -11.20 19.24
C ALA A 2 -5.04 -10.61 20.02
N ASP A 3 -4.72 -10.09 21.21
CA ASP A 3 -5.63 -9.30 22.01
C ASP A 3 -6.08 -8.13 21.14
N SER A 4 -7.34 -8.10 20.75
CA SER A 4 -7.93 -6.99 20.00
C SER A 4 -8.09 -5.82 20.95
N ALA A 5 -6.96 -5.23 21.36
CA ALA A 5 -6.96 -4.03 22.16
C ALA A 5 -7.61 -2.92 21.35
N HIS A 6 -8.80 -2.54 21.76
CA HIS A 6 -9.45 -1.35 21.21
C HIS A 6 -8.58 -0.13 21.53
N PRO A 7 -8.38 0.78 20.57
CA PRO A 7 -7.61 1.97 20.86
C PRO A 7 -8.29 2.79 21.97
N LYS A 8 -7.47 3.46 22.79
CA LYS A 8 -7.95 4.33 23.88
C LYS A 8 -8.91 5.41 23.37
N TYR A 9 -8.66 5.91 22.18
CA TYR A 9 -9.51 6.90 21.50
C TYR A 9 -10.06 6.30 20.21
N ARG A 10 -11.29 6.67 19.87
CA ARG A 10 -11.96 6.22 18.66
C ARG A 10 -12.16 7.38 17.70
N ALA A 11 -11.89 7.12 16.42
CA ALA A 11 -12.18 8.04 15.32
C ALA A 11 -12.80 7.22 14.17
N PRO A 12 -14.11 6.91 14.25
CA PRO A 12 -14.74 5.92 13.33
C PRO A 12 -14.54 6.23 11.85
N ALA A 13 -14.60 7.49 11.45
CA ALA A 13 -14.37 7.89 10.07
C ALA A 13 -12.95 7.56 9.61
N LEU A 14 -11.94 7.89 10.42
CA LEU A 14 -10.54 7.59 10.13
C LEU A 14 -10.29 6.08 10.09
N GLU A 15 -10.81 5.33 11.05
CA GLU A 15 -10.69 3.87 11.09
C GLU A 15 -11.28 3.21 9.85
N LYS A 16 -12.43 3.68 9.38
CA LYS A 16 -13.04 3.20 8.12
C LYS A 16 -12.19 3.54 6.91
N GLY A 17 -11.66 4.75 6.84
CA GLY A 17 -10.75 5.16 5.76
C GLY A 17 -9.49 4.30 5.70
N LEU A 18 -8.86 4.07 6.85
CA LEU A 18 -7.69 3.19 6.94
C LEU A 18 -8.02 1.76 6.51
N ALA A 19 -9.18 1.23 6.93
CA ALA A 19 -9.62 -0.11 6.52
C ALA A 19 -9.84 -0.23 5.01
N VAL A 20 -10.34 0.81 4.35
CA VAL A 20 -10.46 0.86 2.88
C VAL A 20 -9.09 0.81 2.22
N LEU A 21 -8.14 1.61 2.69
CA LEU A 21 -6.77 1.62 2.14
C LEU A 21 -6.10 0.25 2.28
N GLU A 22 -6.18 -0.36 3.44
CA GLU A 22 -5.59 -1.69 3.71
C GLU A 22 -6.24 -2.79 2.87
N LEU A 23 -7.57 -2.76 2.71
CA LEU A 23 -8.27 -3.71 1.86
C LEU A 23 -7.83 -3.60 0.40
N LEU A 24 -7.78 -2.40 -0.14
CA LEU A 24 -7.40 -2.17 -1.54
C LEU A 24 -5.91 -2.45 -1.79
N ALA A 25 -5.06 -2.25 -0.79
CA ALA A 25 -3.64 -2.59 -0.89
C ALA A 25 -3.40 -4.09 -1.13
N GLY A 26 -4.23 -4.95 -0.55
CA GLY A 26 -4.17 -6.40 -0.74
C GLY A 26 -4.94 -6.92 -1.96
N ALA A 27 -5.70 -6.07 -2.62
CA ALA A 27 -6.55 -6.47 -3.74
C ALA A 27 -5.75 -6.64 -5.04
N ARG A 28 -6.02 -7.71 -5.78
CA ARG A 28 -5.43 -7.93 -7.12
C ARG A 28 -6.24 -7.28 -8.23
N GLU A 29 -7.52 -7.06 -7.98
CA GLU A 29 -8.46 -6.51 -8.94
C GLU A 29 -9.13 -5.26 -8.35
N PRO A 30 -9.60 -4.33 -9.19
CA PRO A 30 -10.39 -3.20 -8.71
C PRO A 30 -11.62 -3.66 -7.93
N MET A 31 -11.99 -2.92 -6.91
CA MET A 31 -13.16 -3.24 -6.09
C MET A 31 -14.22 -2.16 -6.21
N SER A 32 -15.44 -2.56 -6.55
CA SER A 32 -16.60 -1.66 -6.49
C SER A 32 -16.96 -1.33 -5.04
N LEU A 33 -17.70 -0.25 -4.84
CA LEU A 33 -18.18 0.15 -3.52
C LEU A 33 -18.97 -0.97 -2.82
N ASN A 34 -19.78 -1.72 -3.57
CA ASN A 34 -20.54 -2.84 -3.02
C ASN A 34 -19.63 -3.99 -2.54
N VAL A 35 -18.56 -4.27 -3.28
CA VAL A 35 -17.60 -5.30 -2.91
C VAL A 35 -16.84 -4.88 -1.66
N ILE A 36 -16.39 -3.63 -1.57
CA ILE A 36 -15.71 -3.07 -0.39
C ILE A 36 -16.64 -3.14 0.83
N SER A 37 -17.90 -2.76 0.66
CA SER A 37 -18.94 -2.82 1.71
C SER A 37 -19.08 -4.24 2.29
N ARG A 38 -19.13 -5.25 1.43
CA ARG A 38 -19.22 -6.64 1.87
C ARG A 38 -17.97 -7.12 2.62
N HIS A 39 -16.80 -6.79 2.12
CA HIS A 39 -15.55 -7.19 2.76
C HIS A 39 -15.37 -6.55 4.14
N LEU A 40 -15.71 -5.27 4.26
CA LEU A 40 -15.54 -4.52 5.52
C LEU A 40 -16.73 -4.66 6.47
N LYS A 41 -17.81 -5.30 6.02
CA LYS A 41 -19.07 -5.46 6.80
C LYS A 41 -19.61 -4.10 7.29
N ARG A 42 -19.58 -3.10 6.41
CA ARG A 42 -20.06 -1.75 6.63
C ARG A 42 -21.07 -1.36 5.55
N SER A 43 -21.96 -0.42 5.88
CA SER A 43 -22.94 0.03 4.90
C SER A 43 -22.29 0.80 3.75
N VAL A 44 -22.90 0.71 2.57
CA VAL A 44 -22.46 1.44 1.38
C VAL A 44 -22.43 2.95 1.63
N SER A 45 -23.44 3.49 2.33
CA SER A 45 -23.53 4.94 2.61
C SER A 45 -22.42 5.45 3.54
N GLU A 46 -21.99 4.63 4.52
CA GLU A 46 -20.87 4.99 5.39
C GLU A 46 -19.55 5.02 4.60
N LEU A 47 -19.31 4.00 3.79
CA LEU A 47 -18.07 3.88 3.03
C LEU A 47 -17.98 4.84 1.86
N PHE A 48 -19.11 5.18 1.24
CA PHE A 48 -19.15 6.14 0.14
C PHE A 48 -18.49 7.46 0.51
N ARG A 49 -18.81 8.01 1.68
CA ARG A 49 -18.21 9.26 2.17
C ARG A 49 -16.70 9.14 2.33
N MET A 50 -16.23 8.02 2.91
CA MET A 50 -14.81 7.79 3.12
C MET A 50 -14.06 7.66 1.78
N ILE A 51 -14.64 6.94 0.84
CA ILE A 51 -14.08 6.73 -0.49
C ILE A 51 -14.02 8.06 -1.25
N GLN A 52 -15.05 8.88 -1.20
CA GLN A 52 -15.05 10.21 -1.84
C GLN A 52 -13.95 11.11 -1.27
N VAL A 53 -13.74 11.10 0.04
CA VAL A 53 -12.66 11.87 0.67
C VAL A 53 -11.29 11.35 0.25
N LEU A 54 -11.10 10.04 0.25
CA LEU A 54 -9.84 9.41 -0.17
C LEU A 54 -9.52 9.67 -1.66
N GLU A 55 -10.54 9.61 -2.51
CA GLU A 55 -10.42 9.95 -3.94
C GLU A 55 -10.08 11.42 -4.14
N PHE A 56 -10.80 12.32 -3.46
CA PHE A 56 -10.53 13.77 -3.52
C PHE A 56 -9.09 14.10 -3.12
N HIS A 57 -8.57 13.46 -2.08
CA HIS A 57 -7.19 13.65 -1.64
C HIS A 57 -6.16 12.86 -2.47
N GLY A 58 -6.60 12.12 -3.48
CA GLY A 58 -5.72 11.42 -4.42
C GLY A 58 -5.15 10.10 -3.94
N TYR A 59 -5.69 9.51 -2.87
CA TYR A 59 -5.27 8.19 -2.38
C TYR A 59 -5.91 7.04 -3.14
N LEU A 60 -7.10 7.25 -3.65
CA LEU A 60 -7.82 6.31 -4.50
C LEU A 60 -8.06 6.92 -5.87
N GLU A 61 -8.19 6.03 -6.85
CA GLU A 61 -8.60 6.39 -8.20
C GLU A 61 -9.54 5.32 -8.76
N ILE A 62 -10.37 5.72 -9.71
CA ILE A 62 -11.19 4.77 -10.47
C ILE A 62 -10.26 4.03 -11.43
N SER A 63 -10.38 2.72 -11.48
CA SER A 63 -9.55 1.90 -12.37
C SER A 63 -9.72 2.31 -13.85
N SER A 64 -8.72 2.03 -14.66
CA SER A 64 -8.75 2.32 -16.11
C SER A 64 -9.91 1.65 -16.83
N SER A 65 -10.41 0.51 -16.31
CA SER A 65 -11.61 -0.16 -16.82
C SER A 65 -12.92 0.49 -16.39
N GLY A 66 -12.90 1.40 -15.42
CA GLY A 66 -14.08 2.00 -14.81
C GLY A 66 -14.86 1.08 -13.86
N GLU A 67 -14.35 -0.11 -13.55
CA GLU A 67 -15.06 -1.15 -12.81
C GLU A 67 -14.86 -1.12 -11.29
N GLY A 68 -14.19 -0.13 -10.75
CA GLY A 68 -14.00 -0.02 -9.31
C GLY A 68 -12.84 0.87 -8.93
N TYR A 69 -12.52 0.84 -7.64
CA TYR A 69 -11.48 1.65 -7.05
C TYR A 69 -10.19 0.85 -6.89
N VAL A 70 -9.08 1.55 -7.06
CA VAL A 70 -7.73 1.06 -6.80
C VAL A 70 -6.98 2.09 -5.96
N LEU A 71 -5.92 1.67 -5.27
CA LEU A 71 -4.99 2.63 -4.67
C LEU A 71 -4.20 3.34 -5.77
N SER A 72 -4.05 4.65 -5.60
CA SER A 72 -3.09 5.43 -6.40
C SER A 72 -1.66 5.19 -5.90
N ASN A 73 -0.69 5.74 -6.62
CA ASN A 73 0.72 5.70 -6.18
C ASN A 73 1.04 6.70 -5.05
N LYS A 74 0.05 7.44 -4.55
CA LYS A 74 0.30 8.50 -3.56
C LYS A 74 0.84 7.96 -2.24
N LEU A 75 0.34 6.82 -1.75
CA LEU A 75 0.86 6.22 -0.52
C LEU A 75 2.32 5.79 -0.66
N PHE A 76 2.69 5.23 -1.80
CA PHE A 76 4.08 4.90 -2.10
C PHE A 76 4.95 6.17 -2.12
N ALA A 77 4.51 7.21 -2.84
CA ALA A 77 5.22 8.49 -2.89
C ALA A 77 5.37 9.11 -1.50
N LEU A 78 4.31 9.07 -0.70
CA LEU A 78 4.34 9.57 0.67
C LEU A 78 5.34 8.80 1.55
N GLY A 79 5.38 7.48 1.43
CA GLY A 79 6.35 6.65 2.13
C GLY A 79 7.79 6.96 1.72
N MET A 80 8.03 7.22 0.43
CA MET A 80 9.35 7.56 -0.10
C MET A 80 9.82 8.97 0.26
N THR A 81 8.91 9.88 0.63
CA THR A 81 9.32 11.22 1.10
C THR A 81 9.90 11.21 2.51
N ARG A 82 9.69 10.16 3.26
CA ARG A 82 10.27 10.01 4.59
C ARG A 82 11.79 9.90 4.48
N ALA A 83 12.53 10.86 5.04
CA ALA A 83 13.98 10.99 4.86
C ALA A 83 14.79 9.69 5.11
N PRO A 84 14.61 8.95 6.22
CA PRO A 84 15.36 7.71 6.43
C PRO A 84 15.12 6.64 5.34
N THR A 85 13.92 6.54 4.83
CA THR A 85 13.57 5.60 3.75
C THR A 85 14.23 6.02 2.44
N ARG A 86 14.16 7.29 2.11
CA ARG A 86 14.80 7.84 0.91
C ARG A 86 16.30 7.65 0.94
N ASP A 87 16.96 8.01 2.04
CA ASP A 87 18.40 7.90 2.18
C ASP A 87 18.88 6.46 2.06
N LEU A 88 18.16 5.51 2.69
CA LEU A 88 18.44 4.09 2.57
C LEU A 88 18.29 3.62 1.12
N HIS A 89 17.22 4.01 0.45
CA HIS A 89 16.93 3.63 -0.93
C HIS A 89 18.00 4.16 -1.89
N GLU A 90 18.37 5.43 -1.75
CA GLU A 90 19.42 6.07 -2.57
C GLU A 90 20.80 5.40 -2.37
N ALA A 91 21.14 5.04 -1.14
CA ALA A 91 22.39 4.36 -0.84
C ALA A 91 22.41 2.90 -1.32
N ALA A 92 21.29 2.19 -1.21
CA ALA A 92 21.22 0.76 -1.49
C ALA A 92 21.12 0.44 -3.00
N LEU A 93 20.40 1.23 -3.77
CA LEU A 93 20.13 0.92 -5.18
C LEU A 93 21.38 0.69 -6.02
N PRO A 94 22.42 1.54 -5.99
CA PRO A 94 23.65 1.30 -6.77
C PRO A 94 24.34 -0.02 -6.40
N VAL A 95 24.32 -0.39 -5.12
CA VAL A 95 24.89 -1.65 -4.63
C VAL A 95 24.09 -2.83 -5.11
N MET A 96 22.77 -2.73 -5.05
CA MET A 96 21.84 -3.78 -5.49
C MET A 96 21.95 -4.03 -7.00
N HIS A 97 22.08 -2.98 -7.81
CA HIS A 97 22.30 -3.11 -9.26
C HIS A 97 23.59 -3.88 -9.56
N ARG A 98 24.69 -3.48 -8.94
CA ARG A 98 25.96 -4.20 -9.09
C ARG A 98 25.87 -5.66 -8.65
N LEU A 99 25.17 -5.94 -7.57
CA LEU A 99 24.98 -7.30 -7.09
C LEU A 99 24.16 -8.13 -8.08
N ALA A 100 23.05 -7.60 -8.57
CA ALA A 100 22.21 -8.26 -9.57
C ALA A 100 22.98 -8.55 -10.88
N GLU A 101 23.78 -7.60 -11.36
CA GLU A 101 24.64 -7.78 -12.54
C GLU A 101 25.70 -8.86 -12.33
N ARG A 102 26.36 -8.89 -11.18
CA ARG A 102 27.44 -9.85 -10.90
C ARG A 102 26.95 -11.25 -10.64
N THR A 103 25.78 -11.40 -10.07
CA THR A 103 25.22 -12.71 -9.68
C THR A 103 24.23 -13.27 -10.71
N GLY A 104 23.68 -12.43 -11.58
CA GLY A 104 22.56 -12.82 -12.45
C GLY A 104 21.27 -13.11 -11.69
N GLN A 105 21.15 -12.61 -10.44
CA GLN A 105 20.00 -12.85 -9.56
C GLN A 105 19.31 -11.55 -9.21
N SER A 106 17.98 -11.60 -9.07
CA SER A 106 17.22 -10.50 -8.51
C SER A 106 17.52 -10.34 -7.02
N CYS A 107 17.46 -9.13 -6.51
CA CYS A 107 17.65 -8.87 -5.08
C CYS A 107 16.59 -7.92 -4.54
N HIS A 108 16.30 -8.06 -3.27
CA HIS A 108 15.34 -7.25 -2.55
C HIS A 108 16.00 -6.63 -1.31
N LEU A 109 15.61 -5.40 -0.99
CA LEU A 109 15.95 -4.76 0.26
C LEU A 109 14.73 -4.79 1.18
N GLY A 110 14.84 -5.49 2.29
CA GLY A 110 13.80 -5.54 3.30
C GLY A 110 14.18 -4.78 4.55
N VAL A 111 13.22 -4.11 5.16
CA VAL A 111 13.36 -3.46 6.47
C VAL A 111 12.35 -4.05 7.44
N ALA A 112 12.78 -4.19 8.70
CA ALA A 112 11.89 -4.63 9.76
C ALA A 112 10.89 -3.51 10.10
N SER A 113 9.62 -3.88 10.21
CA SER A 113 8.54 -2.98 10.62
C SER A 113 7.59 -3.76 11.52
N ALA A 114 7.60 -3.43 12.80
CA ALA A 114 6.91 -4.18 13.84
C ALA A 114 7.30 -5.68 13.78
N ASP A 115 6.36 -6.57 13.52
CA ASP A 115 6.55 -8.02 13.39
C ASP A 115 6.69 -8.49 11.94
N GLN A 116 6.80 -7.56 11.00
CA GLN A 116 6.83 -7.85 9.56
C GLN A 116 8.11 -7.33 8.90
N MET A 117 8.42 -7.89 7.74
CA MET A 117 9.43 -7.36 6.85
C MET A 117 8.75 -6.65 5.67
N VAL A 118 9.14 -5.41 5.43
CA VAL A 118 8.64 -4.61 4.32
C VAL A 118 9.73 -4.50 3.25
N ILE A 119 9.41 -4.89 2.03
CA ILE A 119 10.32 -4.74 0.89
C ILE A 119 10.25 -3.28 0.41
N VAL A 120 11.35 -2.57 0.53
CA VAL A 120 11.45 -1.15 0.17
C VAL A 120 12.18 -0.91 -1.15
N ALA A 121 12.89 -1.89 -1.67
CA ALA A 121 13.49 -1.83 -2.99
C ALA A 121 13.62 -3.24 -3.59
N ARG A 122 13.57 -3.31 -4.91
CA ARG A 122 13.78 -4.53 -5.69
C ARG A 122 14.57 -4.20 -6.96
N VAL A 123 15.53 -5.06 -7.29
CA VAL A 123 16.26 -5.01 -8.55
C VAL A 123 16.12 -6.38 -9.23
N GLU A 124 15.58 -6.37 -10.43
CA GLU A 124 15.41 -7.59 -11.22
C GLU A 124 16.76 -8.11 -11.77
N ALA A 125 16.83 -9.42 -11.93
CA ALA A 125 17.96 -10.04 -12.62
C ALA A 125 18.06 -9.53 -14.07
N PRO A 126 19.29 -9.27 -14.59
CA PRO A 126 19.44 -8.89 -15.98
C PRO A 126 18.95 -10.01 -16.91
N GLY A 127 18.08 -9.68 -17.86
CA GLY A 127 17.59 -10.62 -18.86
C GLY A 127 16.30 -11.37 -18.51
N ASP A 128 15.70 -11.15 -17.36
CA ASP A 128 14.34 -11.60 -17.06
C ASP A 128 13.34 -10.63 -17.71
N LEU A 129 12.87 -11.02 -18.86
CA LEU A 129 11.73 -10.40 -19.53
C LEU A 129 10.47 -11.20 -19.26
#